data_1ac23b195d35d49a5227d6bb8973411e
#
_entry.id   1ac23b195d35d49a5227d6bb8973411e
#
_cell.length_a   1.000
_cell.length_b   1.000
_cell.length_c   1.000
_cell.angle_alpha   90.00
_cell.angle_beta   90.00
_cell.angle_gamma   90.00
#
_symmetry.space_group_name_H-M   'P 1'
#
loop_
_entity.id
_entity.type
_entity.pdbx_description
1 polymer ?
#
loop_
_entity_poly.entity_id
_entity_poly.type
_entity_poly.pdbx_seq_one_letter_code
_entity_poly.pdbx_strand_id
1 'polypeptide(L)'
;MILSPSLSLPSCASSCSSSQSQFNFKSKSLSLNRKRSVPHKLRNLKCAPTENTPVTRKLDSQSNMTISLHRDEDEENPPPLLDSETTTRPRRIALFVEPSPFSYVSGYKNRFQNFIKCLREMGDEVMVVTTHEGVPEEFYGAKLIGSRSFPCPWYQKVPLSLALSPRIISEVARFKPDIIHASSPGIMVFGALIIAKLLCVPIVMSYHTHVPVYIPRYTFAWLVKPMWMIIKFLHTAADLTLVPSAAIARDLLAAQAAAANKIRLWNKGVDSDSFNPRFRCHEMRVRLSNGEPEKPLIVHVGRLGVEKSLDFLKSVMDRLPEARIAFVGDGPYRQDLEKMFAGTRAVFTGMLGGEELSQAYASGDVFIMPSESETLGLVVLEAMSSGLPVVAARAGGIPDIIPAEQEGKTGYLYTPGDIEDCMAQLMPLLNDRELRERIGKLAREEMEKYDWKAATKKIRNEQYSAAIWFWRKKRSQFLRPFQWLAKRIFPSPELNL
;
A
#
# COMPACT_ATOMS: atom_id res chain seq x y z
N MET A 1 51.11 27.23 -29.22
CA MET A 1 52.29 26.42 -28.87
C MET A 1 51.98 25.86 -27.50
N ILE A 2 51.79 24.56 -27.25
CA ILE A 2 52.39 23.32 -27.59
C ILE A 2 51.35 22.20 -27.30
N LEU A 3 50.91 21.47 -28.28
CA LEU A 3 50.94 20.02 -28.51
C LEU A 3 50.42 19.08 -27.39
N SER A 4 49.31 18.40 -27.74
CA SER A 4 48.84 17.14 -27.19
C SER A 4 49.75 15.95 -27.58
N PRO A 5 49.68 14.82 -26.91
CA PRO A 5 49.64 13.58 -27.63
C PRO A 5 48.47 12.66 -27.25
N SER A 6 47.85 12.15 -28.30
CA SER A 6 46.96 11.00 -28.38
C SER A 6 47.63 9.71 -27.99
N LEU A 7 46.98 8.87 -27.19
CA LEU A 7 47.34 7.46 -27.01
C LEU A 7 46.14 6.56 -27.36
N SER A 8 46.37 5.76 -28.37
CA SER A 8 45.52 4.73 -28.96
C SER A 8 45.43 3.50 -28.07
N LEU A 9 44.22 2.94 -27.98
CA LEU A 9 43.92 1.62 -27.39
C LEU A 9 44.18 0.51 -28.41
N PRO A 10 44.63 -0.67 -28.00
CA PRO A 10 44.57 -1.86 -28.82
C PRO A 10 43.32 -2.69 -28.52
N SER A 11 42.65 -3.10 -29.59
CA SER A 11 41.60 -4.10 -29.63
C SER A 11 42.14 -5.50 -29.34
N CYS A 12 41.54 -6.20 -28.39
CA CYS A 12 41.64 -7.66 -28.29
C CYS A 12 40.29 -8.28 -28.49
N ALA A 13 40.11 -8.87 -29.66
CA ALA A 13 39.04 -9.83 -29.93
C ALA A 13 39.46 -11.19 -29.35
N SER A 14 38.67 -11.77 -28.49
CA SER A 14 38.73 -13.21 -28.18
C SER A 14 37.32 -13.79 -28.27
N SER A 15 37.17 -14.63 -29.29
CA SER A 15 36.08 -15.53 -29.55
C SER A 15 35.90 -16.51 -28.38
N CYS A 16 34.69 -16.63 -27.88
CA CYS A 16 34.30 -17.77 -27.07
C CYS A 16 32.96 -18.32 -27.60
N SER A 17 33.07 -19.57 -28.06
CA SER A 17 32.05 -20.39 -28.68
C SER A 17 30.91 -20.74 -27.69
N SER A 18 29.69 -20.53 -28.13
CA SER A 18 28.46 -20.96 -27.50
C SER A 18 28.18 -22.46 -27.73
N SER A 19 28.14 -23.23 -26.67
CA SER A 19 27.50 -24.57 -26.68
C SER A 19 26.04 -24.44 -26.19
N GLN A 20 25.11 -24.50 -27.13
CA GLN A 20 23.70 -24.68 -26.86
C GLN A 20 23.41 -26.16 -26.54
N SER A 21 23.00 -26.45 -25.32
CA SER A 21 22.30 -27.71 -25.00
C SER A 21 20.80 -27.47 -25.05
N GLN A 22 20.18 -27.97 -26.12
CA GLN A 22 18.73 -28.05 -26.28
C GLN A 22 18.20 -29.18 -25.38
N PHE A 23 17.38 -28.84 -24.42
CA PHE A 23 16.49 -29.82 -23.78
C PHE A 23 15.09 -29.69 -24.37
N ASN A 24 14.75 -30.67 -25.22
CA ASN A 24 13.42 -30.90 -25.75
C ASN A 24 12.52 -31.51 -24.66
N PHE A 25 11.53 -30.76 -24.21
CA PHE A 25 10.40 -31.34 -23.46
C PHE A 25 9.18 -31.48 -24.40
N LYS A 26 8.86 -32.70 -24.74
CA LYS A 26 7.63 -33.07 -25.44
C LYS A 26 6.41 -32.86 -24.52
N SER A 27 5.59 -31.90 -24.85
CA SER A 27 4.24 -31.76 -24.27
C SER A 27 3.30 -32.78 -24.89
N LYS A 28 2.80 -33.73 -24.12
CA LYS A 28 1.64 -34.56 -24.45
C LYS A 28 0.36 -33.79 -24.15
N SER A 29 -0.35 -33.38 -25.19
CA SER A 29 -1.73 -32.90 -25.09
C SER A 29 -2.67 -34.07 -24.80
N LEU A 30 -3.35 -34.03 -23.67
CA LEU A 30 -4.51 -34.87 -23.38
C LEU A 30 -5.76 -33.99 -23.43
N SER A 31 -6.49 -34.14 -24.54
CA SER A 31 -7.84 -33.61 -24.70
C SER A 31 -8.82 -34.47 -23.91
N LEU A 32 -9.49 -33.88 -22.92
CA LEU A 32 -10.64 -34.49 -22.26
C LEU A 32 -11.86 -33.57 -22.39
N ASN A 33 -12.64 -33.86 -23.45
CA ASN A 33 -14.02 -33.42 -23.58
C ASN A 33 -14.86 -34.08 -22.47
N ARG A 34 -15.41 -33.28 -21.57
CA ARG A 34 -16.54 -33.74 -20.76
C ARG A 34 -17.51 -32.59 -20.48
N LYS A 35 -18.53 -32.50 -21.32
CA LYS A 35 -19.78 -31.78 -21.01
C LYS A 35 -20.41 -32.43 -19.77
N ARG A 36 -20.62 -31.68 -18.71
CA ARG A 36 -21.58 -32.01 -17.64
C ARG A 36 -22.46 -30.80 -17.38
N SER A 37 -23.70 -30.93 -17.74
CA SER A 37 -24.83 -30.10 -17.38
C SER A 37 -25.08 -30.18 -15.86
N VAL A 38 -25.23 -29.02 -15.25
CA VAL A 38 -25.64 -28.89 -13.82
C VAL A 38 -27.10 -28.44 -13.81
N PRO A 39 -27.99 -29.09 -13.06
CA PRO A 39 -29.40 -28.68 -12.99
C PRO A 39 -29.59 -27.53 -11.98
N HIS A 40 -30.30 -26.51 -12.43
CA HIS A 40 -30.90 -25.47 -11.59
C HIS A 40 -31.90 -26.06 -10.58
N LYS A 41 -31.70 -25.77 -9.30
CA LYS A 41 -32.77 -25.76 -8.29
C LYS A 41 -32.68 -24.48 -7.49
N LEU A 42 -33.50 -23.52 -7.88
CA LEU A 42 -33.86 -22.34 -7.11
C LEU A 42 -34.72 -22.80 -5.91
N ARG A 43 -34.31 -22.45 -4.71
CA ARG A 43 -35.19 -22.41 -3.52
C ARG A 43 -35.34 -20.96 -3.10
N ASN A 44 -36.56 -20.47 -3.33
CA ASN A 44 -37.06 -19.18 -2.83
C ASN A 44 -37.10 -19.18 -1.30
N LEU A 45 -36.36 -18.28 -0.67
CA LEU A 45 -36.59 -17.86 0.71
C LEU A 45 -37.20 -16.45 0.66
N LYS A 46 -38.48 -16.37 1.00
CA LYS A 46 -39.19 -15.12 1.20
C LYS A 46 -38.70 -14.48 2.50
N CYS A 47 -38.17 -13.26 2.43
CA CYS A 47 -38.04 -12.37 3.59
C CYS A 47 -39.30 -11.51 3.67
N ALA A 48 -39.86 -11.45 4.86
CA ALA A 48 -40.97 -10.57 5.21
C ALA A 48 -40.48 -9.12 5.41
N PRO A 49 -41.31 -8.10 5.16
CA PRO A 49 -40.91 -6.71 5.32
C PRO A 49 -41.02 -6.27 6.79
N THR A 50 -39.97 -5.64 7.30
CA THR A 50 -40.00 -4.88 8.54
C THR A 50 -40.09 -3.40 8.23
N GLU A 51 -41.00 -2.76 8.95
CA GLU A 51 -41.47 -1.37 8.80
C GLU A 51 -40.35 -0.34 9.00
N ASN A 52 -40.39 0.70 8.15
CA ASN A 52 -39.59 1.91 8.22
C ASN A 52 -40.14 2.87 9.27
N THR A 53 -39.32 3.28 10.22
CA THR A 53 -39.50 4.53 10.95
C THR A 53 -38.30 5.45 10.68
N PRO A 54 -38.49 6.71 10.26
CA PRO A 54 -37.40 7.62 9.95
C PRO A 54 -36.94 8.32 11.24
N VAL A 55 -35.70 8.06 11.66
CA VAL A 55 -35.01 8.88 12.65
C VAL A 55 -34.06 9.83 11.93
N THR A 56 -34.52 11.06 11.75
CA THR A 56 -33.71 12.20 11.35
C THR A 56 -32.72 12.54 12.46
N ARG A 57 -31.43 12.26 12.25
CA ARG A 57 -30.35 12.86 13.03
C ARG A 57 -29.51 13.75 12.10
N LYS A 58 -29.47 15.04 12.45
CA LYS A 58 -28.57 16.04 11.89
C LYS A 58 -27.12 15.56 12.13
N LEU A 59 -26.35 15.46 11.04
CA LEU A 59 -24.91 15.24 11.12
C LEU A 59 -24.22 16.60 11.21
N ASP A 60 -23.58 16.85 12.34
CA ASP A 60 -22.59 17.92 12.46
C ASP A 60 -21.31 17.51 11.73
N SER A 61 -20.92 18.36 10.79
CA SER A 61 -19.69 18.26 10.00
C SER A 61 -18.53 18.77 10.84
N GLN A 62 -17.75 17.90 11.38
CA GLN A 62 -16.34 17.95 11.76
C GLN A 62 -16.12 16.94 12.87
N SER A 63 -15.74 15.72 12.54
CA SER A 63 -15.21 14.86 13.58
C SER A 63 -14.46 13.67 12.99
N ASN A 64 -13.30 13.47 13.53
CA ASN A 64 -12.61 12.21 13.63
C ASN A 64 -13.60 11.05 13.68
N MET A 65 -13.58 10.20 12.66
CA MET A 65 -14.40 8.99 12.60
C MET A 65 -13.93 8.02 13.69
N THR A 66 -14.41 8.22 14.90
CA THR A 66 -14.32 7.24 15.97
C THR A 66 -15.39 6.19 15.68
N ILE A 67 -14.97 5.00 15.27
CA ILE A 67 -15.88 3.87 15.08
C ILE A 67 -16.43 3.51 16.47
N SER A 68 -17.67 3.91 16.75
CA SER A 68 -18.40 3.46 17.94
C SER A 68 -18.92 2.04 17.67
N LEU A 69 -18.17 1.05 18.05
CA LEU A 69 -18.60 -0.34 18.16
C LEU A 69 -18.79 -0.68 19.64
N HIS A 70 -19.84 -1.44 19.92
CA HIS A 70 -20.32 -1.91 21.20
C HIS A 70 -19.35 -1.79 22.40
N ARG A 71 -19.85 -1.15 23.47
CA ARG A 71 -19.25 -1.07 24.79
C ARG A 71 -19.11 -2.48 25.37
N ASP A 72 -17.91 -3.03 25.32
CA ASP A 72 -17.47 -4.03 26.28
C ASP A 72 -16.72 -3.30 27.41
N GLU A 73 -16.90 -3.75 28.64
CA GLU A 73 -16.55 -3.12 29.91
C GLU A 73 -15.05 -2.85 30.17
N ASP A 74 -14.21 -2.79 29.13
CA ASP A 74 -12.78 -2.44 29.17
C ASP A 74 -12.48 -0.99 28.73
N GLU A 75 -13.44 -0.07 28.81
CA GLU A 75 -13.23 1.39 28.63
C GLU A 75 -12.48 2.03 29.80
N GLU A 76 -11.40 1.46 30.25
CA GLU A 76 -10.46 2.14 31.13
C GLU A 76 -9.44 2.93 30.33
N ASN A 77 -9.65 4.22 30.26
CA ASN A 77 -8.72 5.28 29.85
C ASN A 77 -8.14 5.17 28.44
N PRO A 78 -8.57 6.06 27.52
CA PRO A 78 -7.83 6.27 26.28
C PRO A 78 -6.37 6.65 26.59
N PRO A 79 -5.41 6.34 25.68
CA PRO A 79 -4.05 6.81 25.87
C PRO A 79 -4.07 8.32 26.12
N PRO A 80 -3.39 8.83 27.15
CA PRO A 80 -3.42 10.24 27.49
C PRO A 80 -3.01 11.07 26.29
N LEU A 81 -3.71 12.20 26.07
CA LEU A 81 -3.27 13.20 25.12
C LEU A 81 -1.87 13.65 25.56
N LEU A 82 -0.93 13.62 24.62
CA LEU A 82 0.49 13.81 24.88
C LEU A 82 0.77 15.23 25.34
N ASP A 83 1.51 15.35 26.43
CA ASP A 83 2.18 16.59 26.80
C ASP A 83 3.14 17.03 25.71
N SER A 84 3.20 18.33 25.42
CA SER A 84 4.02 18.92 24.35
C SER A 84 5.52 18.56 24.49
N GLU A 85 6.01 18.33 25.69
CA GLU A 85 7.41 17.96 25.96
C GLU A 85 7.79 16.56 25.45
N THR A 86 6.88 15.58 25.49
CA THR A 86 7.15 14.22 25.00
C THR A 86 7.18 14.15 23.48
N THR A 87 6.67 15.15 22.78
CA THR A 87 6.63 15.20 21.31
C THR A 87 7.92 15.73 20.68
N THR A 88 8.74 16.47 21.44
CA THR A 88 9.97 17.12 20.93
C THR A 88 11.22 16.24 21.03
N ARG A 89 11.25 15.26 21.95
CA ARG A 89 12.42 14.38 22.10
C ARG A 89 12.64 13.50 20.88
N PRO A 90 13.87 13.47 20.31
CA PRO A 90 14.23 12.51 19.26
C PRO A 90 13.99 11.07 19.71
N ARG A 91 13.44 10.25 18.82
CA ARG A 91 13.20 8.82 19.05
C ARG A 91 14.17 7.98 18.22
N ARG A 92 14.50 6.81 18.72
CA ARG A 92 15.21 5.77 17.95
C ARG A 92 14.20 4.75 17.45
N ILE A 93 14.03 4.71 16.13
CA ILE A 93 12.99 3.92 15.46
C ILE A 93 13.66 2.87 14.60
N ALA A 94 13.41 1.59 14.87
CA ALA A 94 13.85 0.49 14.03
C ALA A 94 12.70 0.05 13.11
N LEU A 95 12.86 0.25 11.80
CA LEU A 95 11.89 -0.15 10.77
C LEU A 95 12.29 -1.51 10.19
N PHE A 96 11.35 -2.45 10.12
CA PHE A 96 11.50 -3.73 9.42
C PHE A 96 10.58 -3.74 8.22
N VAL A 97 11.13 -3.61 7.02
CA VAL A 97 10.36 -3.31 5.82
C VAL A 97 10.62 -4.36 4.74
N GLU A 98 9.59 -5.10 4.37
CA GLU A 98 9.61 -6.14 3.33
C GLU A 98 8.38 -5.99 2.42
N PRO A 99 8.58 -5.96 1.09
CA PRO A 99 9.84 -5.98 0.33
C PRO A 99 10.65 -4.68 0.49
N SER A 100 11.91 -4.68 0.01
CA SER A 100 12.77 -3.50 0.13
C SER A 100 12.17 -2.28 -0.59
N PRO A 101 12.03 -1.14 0.11
CA PRO A 101 11.58 0.10 -0.51
C PRO A 101 12.65 0.74 -1.42
N PHE A 102 13.83 0.15 -1.52
CA PHE A 102 14.94 0.67 -2.33
C PHE A 102 15.08 -0.05 -3.66
N SER A 103 14.81 -1.36 -3.70
CA SER A 103 14.98 -2.19 -4.90
C SER A 103 13.66 -2.60 -5.54
N TYR A 104 12.57 -2.68 -4.77
CA TYR A 104 11.28 -3.11 -5.28
C TYR A 104 10.36 -1.93 -5.58
N VAL A 105 10.01 -1.75 -6.85
CA VAL A 105 9.16 -0.64 -7.29
C VAL A 105 7.69 -0.97 -7.04
N SER A 106 7.09 -0.20 -6.15
CA SER A 106 5.67 -0.29 -5.82
C SER A 106 5.22 0.99 -5.08
N GLY A 107 3.92 1.24 -4.94
CA GLY A 107 3.40 2.33 -4.09
C GLY A 107 3.91 2.26 -2.65
N TYR A 108 4.25 1.07 -2.19
CA TYR A 108 4.90 0.79 -0.92
C TYR A 108 6.28 1.46 -0.78
N LYS A 109 7.08 1.50 -1.87
CA LYS A 109 8.37 2.20 -1.95
C LYS A 109 8.21 3.66 -1.56
N ASN A 110 7.33 4.39 -2.26
CA ASN A 110 7.13 5.82 -2.05
C ASN A 110 6.68 6.11 -0.61
N ARG A 111 5.78 5.28 -0.07
CA ARG A 111 5.30 5.43 1.32
C ARG A 111 6.43 5.34 2.34
N PHE A 112 7.25 4.28 2.28
CA PHE A 112 8.32 4.09 3.26
C PHE A 112 9.49 5.04 3.06
N GLN A 113 9.85 5.38 1.84
CA GLN A 113 10.89 6.38 1.58
C GLN A 113 10.52 7.75 2.13
N ASN A 114 9.30 8.24 1.86
CA ASN A 114 8.82 9.50 2.43
C ASN A 114 8.69 9.43 3.96
N PHE A 115 8.25 8.31 4.49
CA PHE A 115 8.15 8.11 5.94
C PHE A 115 9.52 8.20 6.62
N ILE A 116 10.55 7.52 6.08
CA ILE A 116 11.93 7.58 6.59
C ILE A 116 12.47 9.02 6.50
N LYS A 117 12.33 9.66 5.33
CA LYS A 117 12.74 11.04 5.10
C LYS A 117 12.12 11.99 6.15
N CYS A 118 10.80 11.96 6.32
CA CYS A 118 10.10 12.84 7.25
C CYS A 118 10.49 12.58 8.72
N LEU A 119 10.70 11.32 9.14
CA LEU A 119 11.18 11.00 10.49
C LEU A 119 12.56 11.60 10.72
N ARG A 120 13.48 11.47 9.75
CA ARG A 120 14.83 12.07 9.86
C ARG A 120 14.78 13.59 9.90
N GLU A 121 13.94 14.23 9.09
CA GLU A 121 13.72 15.68 9.12
C GLU A 121 13.13 16.17 10.46
N MET A 122 12.41 15.32 11.20
CA MET A 122 11.92 15.60 12.55
C MET A 122 12.97 15.36 13.64
N GLY A 123 14.19 14.97 13.27
CA GLY A 123 15.30 14.74 14.17
C GLY A 123 15.36 13.34 14.79
N ASP A 124 14.51 12.40 14.38
CA ASP A 124 14.54 11.03 14.91
C ASP A 124 15.72 10.24 14.32
N GLU A 125 16.28 9.33 15.11
CA GLU A 125 17.24 8.34 14.63
C GLU A 125 16.49 7.16 14.04
N VAL A 126 16.82 6.81 12.80
CA VAL A 126 16.12 5.73 12.06
C VAL A 126 17.12 4.67 11.60
N MET A 127 16.81 3.42 11.91
CA MET A 127 17.47 2.23 11.36
C MET A 127 16.45 1.44 10.56
N VAL A 128 16.83 0.99 9.36
CA VAL A 128 15.95 0.20 8.49
C VAL A 128 16.58 -1.16 8.21
N VAL A 129 15.86 -2.21 8.57
CA VAL A 129 16.19 -3.60 8.21
C VAL A 129 15.28 -4.00 7.05
N THR A 130 15.87 -4.44 5.93
CA THR A 130 15.13 -4.82 4.74
C THR A 130 15.84 -5.96 3.97
N THR A 131 15.28 -6.44 2.86
CA THR A 131 15.94 -7.43 2.02
C THR A 131 17.20 -6.86 1.39
N HIS A 132 18.21 -7.69 1.12
CA HIS A 132 19.57 -7.20 0.81
C HIS A 132 19.77 -6.69 -0.64
N GLU A 133 18.85 -6.97 -1.54
CA GLU A 133 18.97 -6.58 -2.93
C GLU A 133 18.88 -5.05 -3.09
N GLY A 134 19.91 -4.45 -3.71
CA GLY A 134 19.93 -3.03 -4.08
C GLY A 134 19.76 -2.05 -2.92
N VAL A 135 20.18 -2.43 -1.72
CA VAL A 135 20.07 -1.57 -0.52
C VAL A 135 21.28 -0.66 -0.44
N PRO A 136 21.12 0.67 -0.43
CA PRO A 136 22.22 1.59 -0.16
C PRO A 136 22.68 1.47 1.31
N GLU A 137 23.84 2.00 1.64
CA GLU A 137 24.34 1.98 3.03
C GLU A 137 23.51 2.91 3.93
N GLU A 138 23.06 4.03 3.37
CA GLU A 138 22.33 5.07 4.08
C GLU A 138 21.25 5.71 3.19
N PHE A 139 20.17 6.22 3.82
CA PHE A 139 19.14 6.99 3.15
C PHE A 139 18.64 8.12 4.07
N TYR A 140 18.89 9.39 3.69
CA TYR A 140 18.59 10.59 4.50
C TYR A 140 19.15 10.52 5.94
N GLY A 141 20.33 9.96 6.15
CA GLY A 141 20.90 9.75 7.48
C GLY A 141 20.31 8.57 8.27
N ALA A 142 19.44 7.76 7.66
CA ALA A 142 18.97 6.52 8.24
C ALA A 142 19.92 5.37 7.87
N LYS A 143 20.42 4.63 8.86
CA LYS A 143 21.24 3.44 8.64
C LYS A 143 20.41 2.32 8.04
N LEU A 144 20.90 1.70 6.96
CA LEU A 144 20.23 0.60 6.27
C LEU A 144 20.98 -0.72 6.50
N ILE A 145 20.22 -1.78 6.78
CA ILE A 145 20.75 -3.12 7.02
C ILE A 145 20.07 -4.11 6.10
N GLY A 146 20.84 -4.61 5.12
CA GLY A 146 20.39 -5.69 4.23
C GLY A 146 20.37 -7.03 4.97
N SER A 147 19.22 -7.71 4.90
CA SER A 147 19.04 -9.08 5.39
C SER A 147 19.02 -10.07 4.23
N ARG A 148 19.77 -11.17 4.33
CA ARG A 148 19.76 -12.21 3.31
C ARG A 148 18.33 -12.65 3.01
N SER A 149 17.96 -12.69 1.73
CA SER A 149 16.62 -13.00 1.25
C SER A 149 16.59 -14.18 0.30
N PHE A 150 15.40 -14.70 0.06
CA PHE A 150 15.10 -15.74 -0.91
C PHE A 150 13.83 -15.36 -1.69
N PRO A 151 13.69 -15.79 -2.96
CA PRO A 151 12.50 -15.46 -3.77
C PRO A 151 11.25 -16.12 -3.20
N CYS A 152 10.13 -15.40 -3.24
CA CYS A 152 8.83 -15.97 -2.87
C CYS A 152 8.46 -17.14 -3.81
N PRO A 153 8.10 -18.31 -3.30
CA PRO A 153 7.84 -19.50 -4.13
C PRO A 153 6.78 -19.30 -5.21
N TRP A 154 5.73 -18.53 -4.91
CA TRP A 154 4.60 -18.27 -5.81
C TRP A 154 4.72 -16.95 -6.60
N TYR A 155 5.63 -16.07 -6.18
CA TYR A 155 5.85 -14.79 -6.83
C TYR A 155 7.34 -14.40 -6.75
N GLN A 156 8.16 -15.02 -7.59
CA GLN A 156 9.64 -14.97 -7.54
C GLN A 156 10.25 -13.57 -7.56
N LYS A 157 9.52 -12.57 -8.06
CA LYS A 157 9.98 -11.17 -8.09
C LYS A 157 9.97 -10.49 -6.70
N VAL A 158 9.38 -11.12 -5.67
CA VAL A 158 9.35 -10.57 -4.31
C VAL A 158 10.36 -11.32 -3.44
N PRO A 159 11.45 -10.65 -3.01
CA PRO A 159 12.39 -11.23 -2.06
C PRO A 159 11.77 -11.27 -0.66
N LEU A 160 11.93 -12.39 0.04
CA LEU A 160 11.47 -12.63 1.40
C LEU A 160 12.66 -12.85 2.33
N SER A 161 12.58 -12.36 3.57
CA SER A 161 13.63 -12.52 4.56
C SER A 161 13.07 -12.56 5.98
N LEU A 162 13.53 -13.51 6.80
CA LEU A 162 13.15 -13.56 8.21
C LEU A 162 13.82 -12.45 9.05
N ALA A 163 14.92 -11.87 8.58
CA ALA A 163 15.71 -10.85 9.29
C ALA A 163 16.12 -11.24 10.73
N LEU A 164 16.34 -12.52 10.97
CA LEU A 164 16.67 -13.08 12.28
C LEU A 164 18.07 -13.72 12.25
N SER A 165 19.10 -12.89 12.08
CA SER A 165 20.50 -13.30 12.19
C SER A 165 21.16 -12.70 13.43
N PRO A 166 22.20 -13.34 14.02
CA PRO A 166 22.94 -12.78 15.15
C PRO A 166 23.47 -11.37 14.88
N ARG A 167 23.90 -11.09 13.63
CA ARG A 167 24.32 -9.76 13.19
C ARG A 167 23.19 -8.74 13.32
N ILE A 168 22.00 -9.03 12.78
CA ILE A 168 20.86 -8.11 12.82
C ILE A 168 20.41 -7.88 14.26
N ILE A 169 20.30 -8.95 15.07
CA ILE A 169 19.93 -8.84 16.49
C ILE A 169 20.92 -7.94 17.24
N SER A 170 22.24 -8.13 17.03
CA SER A 170 23.30 -7.33 17.64
C SER A 170 23.24 -5.87 17.22
N GLU A 171 23.00 -5.58 15.91
CA GLU A 171 22.89 -4.22 15.40
C GLU A 171 21.68 -3.49 15.99
N VAL A 172 20.52 -4.16 16.01
CA VAL A 172 19.29 -3.58 16.62
C VAL A 172 19.46 -3.39 18.12
N ALA A 173 20.11 -4.33 18.82
CA ALA A 173 20.38 -4.21 20.25
C ALA A 173 21.33 -3.03 20.57
N ARG A 174 22.38 -2.82 19.76
CA ARG A 174 23.28 -1.65 19.87
C ARG A 174 22.58 -0.34 19.60
N PHE A 175 21.67 -0.33 18.63
CA PHE A 175 20.87 0.84 18.28
C PHE A 175 19.93 1.24 19.41
N LYS A 176 19.50 0.29 20.27
CA LYS A 176 18.60 0.51 21.43
C LYS A 176 17.32 1.24 21.01
N PRO A 177 16.49 0.69 20.12
CA PRO A 177 15.31 1.38 19.61
C PRO A 177 14.29 1.64 20.73
N ASP A 178 13.63 2.80 20.69
CA ASP A 178 12.48 3.11 21.55
C ASP A 178 11.21 2.38 21.06
N ILE A 179 11.18 2.04 19.76
CA ILE A 179 10.08 1.35 19.11
C ILE A 179 10.56 0.59 17.87
N ILE A 180 9.95 -0.56 17.63
CA ILE A 180 10.09 -1.32 16.38
C ILE A 180 8.81 -1.18 15.58
N HIS A 181 8.93 -0.84 14.29
CA HIS A 181 7.80 -0.79 13.37
C HIS A 181 8.04 -1.74 12.21
N ALA A 182 7.17 -2.74 12.05
CA ALA A 182 7.30 -3.78 11.04
C ALA A 182 6.16 -3.73 10.03
N SER A 183 6.50 -3.90 8.74
CA SER A 183 5.52 -4.05 7.67
C SER A 183 4.92 -5.44 7.65
N SER A 184 3.59 -5.54 7.52
CA SER A 184 2.81 -6.78 7.57
C SER A 184 1.85 -6.88 6.37
N PRO A 185 1.45 -8.08 5.95
CA PRO A 185 2.03 -9.38 6.28
C PRO A 185 3.26 -9.67 5.42
N GLY A 186 4.29 -10.21 6.03
CA GLY A 186 5.53 -10.63 5.37
C GLY A 186 6.27 -11.62 6.28
N ILE A 187 7.37 -12.18 5.83
CA ILE A 187 8.15 -13.10 6.67
C ILE A 187 9.03 -12.31 7.66
N MET A 188 9.51 -11.14 7.26
CA MET A 188 10.36 -10.28 8.08
C MET A 188 9.69 -9.84 9.39
N VAL A 189 8.37 -9.71 9.40
CA VAL A 189 7.61 -9.32 10.59
C VAL A 189 7.77 -10.32 11.75
N PHE A 190 7.99 -11.61 11.47
CA PHE A 190 8.25 -12.60 12.52
C PHE A 190 9.60 -12.36 13.19
N GLY A 191 10.64 -12.05 12.41
CA GLY A 191 11.94 -11.68 12.95
C GLY A 191 11.85 -10.40 13.79
N ALA A 192 11.17 -9.38 13.29
CA ALA A 192 10.91 -8.15 14.03
C ALA A 192 10.18 -8.40 15.37
N LEU A 193 9.16 -9.27 15.36
CA LEU A 193 8.41 -9.65 16.57
C LEU A 193 9.31 -10.35 17.60
N ILE A 194 10.13 -11.30 17.16
CA ILE A 194 11.06 -12.01 18.04
C ILE A 194 12.07 -11.03 18.65
N ILE A 195 12.67 -10.16 17.83
CA ILE A 195 13.64 -9.16 18.30
C ILE A 195 12.97 -8.18 19.29
N ALA A 196 11.75 -7.71 19.00
CA ALA A 196 11.00 -6.83 19.90
C ALA A 196 10.77 -7.48 21.28
N LYS A 197 10.42 -8.78 21.30
CA LYS A 197 10.24 -9.52 22.56
C LYS A 197 11.54 -9.75 23.30
N LEU A 198 12.62 -10.11 22.61
CA LEU A 198 13.96 -10.31 23.21
C LEU A 198 14.50 -9.02 23.81
N LEU A 199 14.35 -7.89 23.11
CA LEU A 199 14.85 -6.60 23.58
C LEU A 199 13.86 -5.85 24.50
N CYS A 200 12.69 -6.41 24.77
CA CYS A 200 11.62 -5.78 25.53
C CYS A 200 11.25 -4.38 24.99
N VAL A 201 11.09 -4.26 23.67
CA VAL A 201 10.74 -3.03 22.95
C VAL A 201 9.31 -3.13 22.41
N PRO A 202 8.49 -2.06 22.48
CA PRO A 202 7.17 -2.03 21.85
C PRO A 202 7.24 -2.23 20.35
N ILE A 203 6.23 -2.95 19.79
CA ILE A 203 6.15 -3.21 18.35
C ILE A 203 4.85 -2.71 17.75
N VAL A 204 4.97 -1.91 16.68
CA VAL A 204 3.88 -1.52 15.79
C VAL A 204 3.95 -2.37 14.53
N MET A 205 2.82 -2.86 14.07
CA MET A 205 2.70 -3.54 12.78
C MET A 205 1.81 -2.74 11.84
N SER A 206 2.30 -2.46 10.62
CA SER A 206 1.52 -1.79 9.59
C SER A 206 1.10 -2.77 8.50
N TYR A 207 -0.20 -2.83 8.25
CA TYR A 207 -0.79 -3.75 7.28
C TYR A 207 -0.87 -3.07 5.91
N HIS A 208 -0.13 -3.57 4.92
CA HIS A 208 -0.02 -2.91 3.61
C HIS A 208 -0.54 -3.73 2.44
N THR A 209 -0.55 -5.05 2.55
CA THR A 209 -0.95 -5.95 1.47
C THR A 209 -2.03 -6.90 1.96
N HIS A 210 -3.19 -6.88 1.29
CA HIS A 210 -4.32 -7.74 1.68
C HIS A 210 -4.18 -9.13 1.05
N VAL A 211 -3.15 -9.87 1.51
CA VAL A 211 -2.77 -11.18 0.98
C VAL A 211 -3.93 -12.19 0.87
N PRO A 212 -4.91 -12.27 1.81
CA PRO A 212 -6.04 -13.17 1.68
C PRO A 212 -6.83 -13.05 0.37
N VAL A 213 -6.92 -11.83 -0.21
CA VAL A 213 -7.59 -11.58 -1.50
C VAL A 213 -6.75 -12.03 -2.68
N TYR A 214 -5.42 -11.99 -2.55
CA TYR A 214 -4.52 -12.41 -3.62
C TYR A 214 -4.33 -13.92 -3.70
N ILE A 215 -4.38 -14.62 -2.57
CA ILE A 215 -4.16 -16.08 -2.49
C ILE A 215 -4.98 -16.86 -3.54
N PRO A 216 -6.31 -16.71 -3.69
CA PRO A 216 -7.08 -17.49 -4.65
C PRO A 216 -6.74 -17.21 -6.11
N ARG A 217 -6.13 -16.04 -6.40
CA ARG A 217 -5.76 -15.61 -7.76
C ARG A 217 -4.39 -16.15 -8.20
N TYR A 218 -3.51 -16.47 -7.25
CA TYR A 218 -2.13 -16.91 -7.53
C TYR A 218 -1.82 -18.31 -7.01
N THR A 219 -2.64 -18.83 -6.07
CA THR A 219 -2.40 -20.12 -5.41
C THR A 219 -3.72 -20.84 -5.09
N PHE A 220 -3.68 -21.74 -4.11
CA PHE A 220 -4.83 -22.54 -3.71
C PHE A 220 -5.71 -21.80 -2.70
N ALA A 221 -7.02 -21.70 -2.95
CA ALA A 221 -7.98 -20.98 -2.10
C ALA A 221 -8.01 -21.46 -0.63
N TRP A 222 -7.66 -22.73 -0.34
CA TRP A 222 -7.63 -23.23 1.02
C TRP A 222 -6.57 -22.56 1.91
N LEU A 223 -5.54 -21.94 1.31
CA LEU A 223 -4.51 -21.18 2.04
C LEU A 223 -5.02 -19.86 2.65
N VAL A 224 -6.22 -19.40 2.28
CA VAL A 224 -6.83 -18.19 2.85
C VAL A 224 -7.02 -18.31 4.36
N LYS A 225 -7.53 -19.47 4.84
CA LYS A 225 -7.74 -19.69 6.27
C LYS A 225 -6.43 -19.69 7.09
N PRO A 226 -5.38 -20.45 6.72
CA PRO A 226 -4.07 -20.36 7.37
C PRO A 226 -3.50 -18.95 7.36
N MET A 227 -3.65 -18.18 6.26
CA MET A 227 -3.16 -16.80 6.17
C MET A 227 -3.87 -15.90 7.19
N TRP A 228 -5.18 -16.01 7.35
CA TRP A 228 -5.90 -15.27 8.39
C TRP A 228 -5.44 -15.64 9.81
N MET A 229 -5.11 -16.90 10.06
CA MET A 229 -4.54 -17.33 11.35
C MET A 229 -3.19 -16.66 11.61
N ILE A 230 -2.33 -16.57 10.59
CA ILE A 230 -1.04 -15.87 10.67
C ILE A 230 -1.25 -14.38 10.94
N ILE A 231 -2.12 -13.72 10.18
CA ILE A 231 -2.43 -12.30 10.36
C ILE A 231 -2.97 -12.05 11.77
N LYS A 232 -3.90 -12.88 12.24
CA LYS A 232 -4.46 -12.81 13.61
C LYS A 232 -3.35 -12.95 14.67
N PHE A 233 -2.48 -13.94 14.53
CA PHE A 233 -1.36 -14.14 15.46
C PHE A 233 -0.46 -12.90 15.53
N LEU A 234 -0.02 -12.37 14.37
CA LEU A 234 0.89 -11.24 14.29
C LEU A 234 0.27 -9.98 14.92
N HIS A 235 -0.93 -9.62 14.51
CA HIS A 235 -1.57 -8.38 14.96
C HIS A 235 -2.09 -8.44 16.40
N THR A 236 -2.43 -9.62 16.92
CA THR A 236 -2.70 -9.81 18.35
C THR A 236 -1.42 -9.64 19.19
N ALA A 237 -0.27 -10.09 18.66
CA ALA A 237 1.02 -9.97 19.33
C ALA A 237 1.60 -8.54 19.28
N ALA A 238 1.14 -7.71 18.34
CA ALA A 238 1.51 -6.31 18.23
C ALA A 238 0.92 -5.46 19.37
N ASP A 239 1.58 -4.35 19.66
CA ASP A 239 1.09 -3.38 20.63
C ASP A 239 0.15 -2.36 19.97
N LEU A 240 0.34 -2.09 18.66
CA LEU A 240 -0.56 -1.30 17.82
C LEU A 240 -0.52 -1.81 16.37
N THR A 241 -1.65 -1.70 15.68
CA THR A 241 -1.81 -2.02 14.25
C THR A 241 -2.14 -0.76 13.47
N LEU A 242 -1.36 -0.46 12.43
CA LEU A 242 -1.64 0.61 11.47
C LEU A 242 -2.24 0.01 10.20
N VAL A 243 -3.31 0.61 9.70
CA VAL A 243 -3.99 0.18 8.47
C VAL A 243 -4.10 1.33 7.48
N PRO A 244 -4.05 1.07 6.17
CA PRO A 244 -4.07 2.12 5.15
C PRO A 244 -5.45 2.74 4.91
N SER A 245 -6.53 2.03 5.27
CA SER A 245 -7.92 2.44 4.98
C SER A 245 -8.91 1.88 6.00
N ALA A 246 -10.10 2.51 6.06
CA ALA A 246 -11.19 2.04 6.90
C ALA A 246 -11.73 0.67 6.44
N ALA A 247 -11.67 0.37 5.14
CA ALA A 247 -12.03 -0.94 4.62
C ALA A 247 -11.15 -2.04 5.21
N ILE A 248 -9.83 -1.87 5.18
CA ILE A 248 -8.89 -2.82 5.78
C ILE A 248 -9.07 -2.92 7.30
N ALA A 249 -9.40 -1.80 7.98
CA ALA A 249 -9.73 -1.84 9.41
C ALA A 249 -10.94 -2.76 9.68
N ARG A 250 -12.00 -2.63 8.89
CA ARG A 250 -13.19 -3.50 9.00
C ARG A 250 -12.87 -4.97 8.77
N ASP A 251 -12.06 -5.28 7.75
CA ASP A 251 -11.67 -6.66 7.43
C ASP A 251 -10.86 -7.30 8.57
N LEU A 252 -9.90 -6.57 9.16
CA LEU A 252 -9.13 -7.06 10.30
C LEU A 252 -10.00 -7.24 11.57
N LEU A 253 -10.98 -6.36 11.78
CA LEU A 253 -11.95 -6.49 12.88
C LEU A 253 -12.87 -7.68 12.67
N ALA A 254 -13.45 -7.85 11.48
CA ALA A 254 -14.29 -8.98 11.13
C ALA A 254 -13.56 -10.32 11.27
N ALA A 255 -12.28 -10.36 10.92
CA ALA A 255 -11.40 -11.52 11.12
C ALA A 255 -10.91 -11.68 12.58
N GLN A 256 -11.30 -10.77 13.48
CA GLN A 256 -10.80 -10.70 14.86
C GLN A 256 -9.25 -10.73 14.93
N ALA A 257 -8.58 -10.11 13.96
CA ALA A 257 -7.13 -10.11 13.86
C ALA A 257 -6.49 -9.13 14.85
N ALA A 258 -7.18 -8.05 15.21
CA ALA A 258 -6.72 -7.10 16.22
C ALA A 258 -7.93 -6.49 16.96
N ALA A 259 -7.74 -6.06 18.20
CA ALA A 259 -8.76 -5.35 18.95
C ALA A 259 -8.99 -3.94 18.36
N ALA A 260 -10.24 -3.46 18.39
CA ALA A 260 -10.62 -2.18 17.81
C ALA A 260 -9.82 -1.01 18.38
N ASN A 261 -9.57 -0.99 19.68
CA ASN A 261 -8.79 0.04 20.37
C ASN A 261 -7.31 0.07 19.97
N LYS A 262 -6.79 -0.98 19.29
CA LYS A 262 -5.39 -1.07 18.81
C LYS A 262 -5.25 -0.82 17.31
N ILE A 263 -6.33 -0.63 16.57
CA ILE A 263 -6.27 -0.30 15.15
C ILE A 263 -6.26 1.22 14.98
N ARG A 264 -5.34 1.72 14.15
CA ARG A 264 -5.24 3.15 13.80
C ARG A 264 -5.02 3.28 12.29
N LEU A 265 -5.55 4.35 11.72
CA LEU A 265 -5.32 4.67 10.31
C LEU A 265 -3.92 5.25 10.12
N TRP A 266 -3.20 4.71 9.14
CA TRP A 266 -2.05 5.38 8.54
C TRP A 266 -2.56 6.39 7.53
N ASN A 267 -2.59 7.65 7.89
CA ASN A 267 -3.14 8.71 7.05
C ASN A 267 -2.51 8.71 5.66
N LYS A 268 -3.32 9.02 4.66
CA LYS A 268 -2.88 9.20 3.29
C LYS A 268 -1.92 10.38 3.20
N GLY A 269 -0.95 10.29 2.28
CA GLY A 269 -0.02 11.36 1.93
C GLY A 269 0.35 11.23 0.47
N VAL A 270 0.58 12.33 -0.18
CA VAL A 270 1.04 12.42 -1.56
C VAL A 270 2.10 13.52 -1.67
N ASP A 271 3.04 13.34 -2.59
CA ASP A 271 4.02 14.35 -2.95
C ASP A 271 3.43 15.24 -4.06
N SER A 272 2.77 16.30 -3.63
CA SER A 272 2.09 17.21 -4.53
C SER A 272 3.03 18.12 -5.33
N ASP A 273 4.32 18.17 -4.99
CA ASP A 273 5.33 18.86 -5.81
C ASP A 273 5.79 17.99 -6.97
N SER A 274 6.03 16.71 -6.71
CA SER A 274 6.39 15.74 -7.74
C SER A 274 5.20 15.42 -8.66
N PHE A 275 3.99 15.31 -8.12
CA PHE A 275 2.77 15.08 -8.90
C PHE A 275 1.99 16.40 -9.06
N ASN A 276 2.18 17.07 -10.20
CA ASN A 276 1.68 18.42 -10.43
C ASN A 276 1.26 18.61 -11.90
N PRO A 277 0.16 19.33 -12.18
CA PRO A 277 -0.28 19.65 -13.56
C PRO A 277 0.78 20.37 -14.40
N ARG A 278 1.75 21.06 -13.77
CA ARG A 278 2.86 21.74 -14.46
C ARG A 278 3.74 20.82 -15.31
N PHE A 279 3.74 19.51 -15.00
CA PHE A 279 4.49 18.51 -15.74
C PHE A 279 3.81 18.05 -17.04
N ARG A 280 2.67 18.65 -17.41
CA ARG A 280 2.01 18.35 -18.68
C ARG A 280 2.97 18.60 -19.85
N CYS A 281 3.18 17.55 -20.66
CA CYS A 281 4.18 17.52 -21.71
C CYS A 281 3.56 17.00 -23.02
N HIS A 282 3.74 17.74 -24.12
CA HIS A 282 3.18 17.37 -25.41
C HIS A 282 3.81 16.08 -25.95
N GLU A 283 5.10 15.91 -25.81
CA GLU A 283 5.84 14.72 -26.27
C GLU A 283 5.34 13.46 -25.55
N MET A 284 5.12 13.56 -24.23
CA MET A 284 4.56 12.46 -23.45
C MET A 284 3.11 12.16 -23.91
N ARG A 285 2.30 13.20 -24.18
CA ARG A 285 0.95 13.01 -24.69
C ARG A 285 0.94 12.29 -26.05
N VAL A 286 1.81 12.69 -27.00
CA VAL A 286 1.98 12.00 -28.28
C VAL A 286 2.37 10.53 -28.08
N ARG A 287 3.33 10.26 -27.19
CA ARG A 287 3.76 8.91 -26.84
C ARG A 287 2.62 8.06 -26.28
N LEU A 288 1.84 8.61 -25.33
CA LEU A 288 0.75 7.89 -24.66
C LEU A 288 -0.49 7.70 -25.53
N SER A 289 -0.73 8.57 -26.51
CA SER A 289 -1.86 8.48 -27.44
C SER A 289 -1.56 7.74 -28.72
N ASN A 290 -0.38 7.10 -28.82
CA ASN A 290 0.07 6.41 -30.04
C ASN A 290 0.10 7.35 -31.28
N GLY A 291 0.57 8.58 -31.12
CA GLY A 291 0.70 9.57 -32.17
C GLY A 291 -0.56 10.38 -32.47
N GLU A 292 -1.61 10.31 -31.64
CA GLU A 292 -2.88 11.03 -31.85
C GLU A 292 -3.21 11.91 -30.60
N PRO A 293 -2.43 12.97 -30.36
CA PRO A 293 -2.53 13.79 -29.14
C PRO A 293 -3.85 14.57 -29.00
N GLU A 294 -4.60 14.74 -30.09
CA GLU A 294 -5.92 15.40 -30.11
C GLU A 294 -7.05 14.50 -29.62
N LYS A 295 -6.85 13.18 -29.63
CA LYS A 295 -7.85 12.22 -29.15
C LYS A 295 -7.94 12.19 -27.63
N PRO A 296 -9.13 11.93 -27.04
CA PRO A 296 -9.26 11.73 -25.60
C PRO A 296 -8.35 10.61 -25.11
N LEU A 297 -7.53 10.91 -24.06
CA LEU A 297 -6.53 9.99 -23.54
C LEU A 297 -6.87 9.53 -22.12
N ILE A 298 -7.16 8.23 -21.99
CA ILE A 298 -7.32 7.55 -20.71
C ILE A 298 -5.96 7.01 -20.28
N VAL A 299 -5.61 7.23 -19.02
CA VAL A 299 -4.34 6.73 -18.45
C VAL A 299 -4.64 5.78 -17.29
N HIS A 300 -4.00 4.63 -17.30
CA HIS A 300 -3.91 3.72 -16.17
C HIS A 300 -2.46 3.60 -15.73
N VAL A 301 -2.20 3.83 -14.45
CA VAL A 301 -0.87 3.68 -13.84
C VAL A 301 -0.92 2.63 -12.75
N GLY A 302 0.01 1.68 -12.78
CA GLY A 302 0.11 0.69 -11.73
C GLY A 302 0.76 -0.61 -12.16
N ARG A 303 0.83 -1.54 -11.23
CA ARG A 303 1.30 -2.90 -11.53
C ARG A 303 0.29 -3.63 -12.41
N LEU A 304 0.75 -4.18 -13.53
CA LEU A 304 -0.08 -4.97 -14.42
C LEU A 304 -0.22 -6.40 -13.87
N GLY A 305 -1.19 -6.58 -13.00
CA GLY A 305 -1.49 -7.85 -12.33
C GLY A 305 -2.96 -8.25 -12.52
N VAL A 306 -3.25 -9.55 -12.46
CA VAL A 306 -4.61 -10.09 -12.58
C VAL A 306 -5.57 -9.51 -11.53
N GLU A 307 -5.02 -9.19 -10.33
CA GLU A 307 -5.78 -8.59 -9.24
C GLU A 307 -6.24 -7.15 -9.50
N LYS A 308 -5.78 -6.53 -10.58
CA LYS A 308 -6.15 -5.16 -10.96
C LYS A 308 -7.36 -5.09 -11.91
N SER A 309 -7.92 -6.23 -12.31
CA SER A 309 -9.08 -6.32 -13.20
C SER A 309 -8.93 -5.48 -14.49
N LEU A 310 -7.71 -5.49 -15.07
CA LEU A 310 -7.38 -4.66 -16.24
C LEU A 310 -8.01 -5.17 -17.53
N ASP A 311 -8.41 -6.43 -17.58
CA ASP A 311 -9.23 -7.04 -18.63
C ASP A 311 -10.58 -6.33 -18.81
N PHE A 312 -11.17 -5.81 -17.72
CA PHE A 312 -12.37 -4.98 -17.76
C PHE A 312 -12.22 -3.79 -18.72
N LEU A 313 -11.03 -3.17 -18.76
CA LEU A 313 -10.76 -2.01 -19.60
C LEU A 313 -10.84 -2.33 -21.10
N LYS A 314 -10.66 -3.60 -21.52
CA LYS A 314 -10.86 -3.99 -22.91
C LYS A 314 -12.32 -3.78 -23.32
N SER A 315 -13.26 -4.24 -22.48
CA SER A 315 -14.70 -4.07 -22.75
C SER A 315 -15.13 -2.60 -22.74
N VAL A 316 -14.51 -1.77 -21.89
CA VAL A 316 -14.72 -0.31 -21.88
C VAL A 316 -14.20 0.31 -23.17
N MET A 317 -12.96 -0.01 -23.58
CA MET A 317 -12.34 0.56 -24.79
C MET A 317 -13.02 0.11 -26.10
N ASP A 318 -13.61 -1.10 -26.14
CA ASP A 318 -14.39 -1.55 -27.30
C ASP A 318 -15.63 -0.67 -27.57
N ARG A 319 -16.12 0.06 -26.56
CA ARG A 319 -17.21 1.03 -26.67
C ARG A 319 -16.73 2.47 -26.94
N LEU A 320 -15.41 2.70 -26.91
CA LEU A 320 -14.79 4.02 -27.02
C LEU A 320 -13.76 4.06 -28.18
N PRO A 321 -14.16 3.86 -29.44
CA PRO A 321 -13.23 3.78 -30.57
C PRO A 321 -12.45 5.10 -30.78
N GLU A 322 -13.01 6.23 -30.39
CA GLU A 322 -12.39 7.55 -30.49
C GLU A 322 -11.39 7.86 -29.37
N ALA A 323 -11.46 7.13 -28.24
CA ALA A 323 -10.53 7.36 -27.14
C ALA A 323 -9.25 6.52 -27.30
N ARG A 324 -8.19 6.94 -26.62
CA ARG A 324 -6.90 6.24 -26.51
C ARG A 324 -6.67 5.83 -25.08
N ILE A 325 -5.96 4.72 -24.87
CA ILE A 325 -5.59 4.25 -23.54
C ILE A 325 -4.10 3.97 -23.45
N ALA A 326 -3.49 4.41 -22.36
CA ALA A 326 -2.11 4.11 -22.01
C ALA A 326 -2.02 3.36 -20.67
N PHE A 327 -1.29 2.25 -20.68
CA PHE A 327 -0.94 1.48 -19.51
C PHE A 327 0.50 1.82 -19.10
N VAL A 328 0.66 2.51 -17.98
CA VAL A 328 1.95 2.90 -17.42
C VAL A 328 2.28 1.97 -16.26
N GLY A 329 3.29 1.15 -16.43
CA GLY A 329 3.71 0.16 -15.44
C GLY A 329 4.09 -1.17 -16.06
N ASP A 330 4.42 -2.13 -15.22
CA ASP A 330 4.80 -3.48 -15.62
C ASP A 330 4.24 -4.50 -14.63
N GLY A 331 4.24 -5.77 -15.00
CA GLY A 331 3.77 -6.84 -14.14
C GLY A 331 3.55 -8.17 -14.86
N PRO A 332 3.20 -9.22 -14.11
CA PRO A 332 3.08 -10.57 -14.68
C PRO A 332 1.96 -10.71 -15.72
N TYR A 333 0.97 -9.83 -15.71
CA TYR A 333 -0.18 -9.87 -16.63
C TYR A 333 0.03 -9.04 -17.90
N ARG A 334 1.19 -8.39 -18.05
CA ARG A 334 1.47 -7.49 -19.18
C ARG A 334 1.33 -8.19 -20.54
N GLN A 335 1.95 -9.34 -20.71
CA GLN A 335 1.92 -10.06 -21.99
C GLN A 335 0.50 -10.49 -22.42
N ASP A 336 -0.33 -10.87 -21.46
CA ASP A 336 -1.71 -11.25 -21.73
C ASP A 336 -2.57 -10.03 -22.08
N LEU A 337 -2.33 -8.89 -21.40
CA LEU A 337 -2.97 -7.62 -21.76
C LEU A 337 -2.55 -7.15 -23.15
N GLU A 338 -1.27 -7.19 -23.50
CA GLU A 338 -0.78 -6.82 -24.82
C GLU A 338 -1.43 -7.68 -25.92
N LYS A 339 -1.63 -8.99 -25.69
CA LYS A 339 -2.38 -9.87 -26.59
C LYS A 339 -3.87 -9.50 -26.68
N MET A 340 -4.50 -9.21 -25.54
CA MET A 340 -5.91 -8.82 -25.45
C MET A 340 -6.20 -7.52 -26.19
N PHE A 341 -5.28 -6.55 -26.12
CA PHE A 341 -5.36 -5.26 -26.79
C PHE A 341 -4.69 -5.26 -28.19
N ALA A 342 -4.28 -6.44 -28.71
CA ALA A 342 -3.72 -6.54 -30.05
C ALA A 342 -4.70 -6.01 -31.11
N GLY A 343 -4.18 -5.24 -32.07
CA GLY A 343 -5.00 -4.58 -33.08
C GLY A 343 -5.70 -3.29 -32.63
N THR A 344 -5.60 -2.91 -31.34
CA THR A 344 -6.04 -1.60 -30.84
C THR A 344 -4.88 -0.61 -30.84
N ARG A 345 -5.18 0.67 -30.50
CA ARG A 345 -4.17 1.71 -30.33
C ARG A 345 -3.75 1.91 -28.87
N ALA A 346 -3.89 0.87 -28.04
CA ALA A 346 -3.44 0.90 -26.66
C ALA A 346 -1.91 0.94 -26.58
N VAL A 347 -1.39 1.75 -25.65
CA VAL A 347 0.05 1.92 -25.42
C VAL A 347 0.45 1.27 -24.11
N PHE A 348 1.52 0.48 -24.12
CA PHE A 348 2.14 -0.12 -22.95
C PHE A 348 3.54 0.44 -22.78
N THR A 349 3.73 1.42 -21.88
CA THR A 349 5.00 2.13 -21.74
C THR A 349 6.07 1.34 -21.02
N GLY A 350 5.69 0.32 -20.22
CA GLY A 350 6.55 -0.22 -19.19
C GLY A 350 6.59 0.71 -17.97
N MET A 351 7.57 0.46 -17.10
CA MET A 351 7.74 1.25 -15.88
C MET A 351 8.31 2.63 -16.20
N LEU A 352 7.61 3.68 -15.76
CA LEU A 352 8.11 5.05 -15.73
C LEU A 352 8.40 5.45 -14.29
N GLY A 353 9.33 6.40 -14.08
CA GLY A 353 9.70 6.91 -12.77
C GLY A 353 10.12 8.38 -12.83
N GLY A 354 10.22 9.01 -11.66
CA GLY A 354 10.60 10.41 -11.57
C GLY A 354 9.70 11.32 -12.42
N GLU A 355 10.31 12.23 -13.16
CA GLU A 355 9.59 13.22 -13.96
C GLU A 355 8.76 12.60 -15.10
N GLU A 356 9.24 11.53 -15.76
CA GLU A 356 8.45 10.84 -16.80
C GLU A 356 7.10 10.31 -16.27
N LEU A 357 7.07 9.80 -15.03
CA LEU A 357 5.82 9.37 -14.41
C LEU A 357 4.90 10.55 -14.12
N SER A 358 5.45 11.66 -13.65
CA SER A 358 4.69 12.90 -13.40
C SER A 358 4.11 13.47 -14.70
N GLN A 359 4.91 13.46 -15.78
CA GLN A 359 4.46 13.83 -17.12
C GLN A 359 3.36 12.91 -17.63
N ALA A 360 3.46 11.60 -17.38
CA ALA A 360 2.45 10.64 -17.83
C ALA A 360 1.08 10.89 -17.18
N TYR A 361 1.04 11.16 -15.86
CA TYR A 361 -0.20 11.56 -15.20
C TYR A 361 -0.72 12.90 -15.75
N ALA A 362 0.11 13.95 -15.75
CA ALA A 362 -0.32 15.29 -16.12
C ALA A 362 -0.75 15.42 -17.59
N SER A 363 -0.32 14.52 -18.47
CA SER A 363 -0.61 14.55 -19.91
C SER A 363 -1.88 13.77 -20.31
N GLY A 364 -2.50 13.03 -19.39
CA GLY A 364 -3.78 12.35 -19.61
C GLY A 364 -4.99 13.29 -19.54
N ASP A 365 -6.15 12.78 -19.94
CA ASP A 365 -7.44 13.46 -19.78
C ASP A 365 -8.26 12.88 -18.63
N VAL A 366 -8.20 11.54 -18.43
CA VAL A 366 -8.89 10.83 -17.35
C VAL A 366 -7.99 9.70 -16.86
N PHE A 367 -7.90 9.53 -15.54
CA PHE A 367 -7.29 8.37 -14.92
C PHE A 367 -8.37 7.32 -14.62
N ILE A 368 -8.12 6.06 -15.00
CA ILE A 368 -9.05 4.96 -14.74
C ILE A 368 -8.44 3.90 -13.82
N MET A 369 -9.22 3.45 -12.82
CA MET A 369 -8.81 2.45 -11.84
C MET A 369 -9.87 1.35 -11.69
N PRO A 370 -9.77 0.23 -12.42
CA PRO A 370 -10.77 -0.83 -12.37
C PRO A 370 -10.56 -1.84 -11.23
N SER A 371 -9.54 -1.66 -10.41
CA SER A 371 -9.17 -2.61 -9.36
C SER A 371 -10.27 -2.80 -8.32
N GLU A 372 -10.72 -4.04 -8.15
CA GLU A 372 -11.71 -4.43 -7.13
C GLU A 372 -11.10 -4.63 -5.74
N SER A 373 -9.79 -4.54 -5.62
CA SER A 373 -9.07 -4.77 -4.37
C SER A 373 -7.89 -3.81 -4.22
N GLU A 374 -8.14 -2.69 -3.56
CA GLU A 374 -7.11 -1.70 -3.22
C GLU A 374 -7.00 -1.52 -1.71
N THR A 375 -5.78 -1.57 -1.19
CA THR A 375 -5.57 -1.29 0.23
C THR A 375 -5.70 0.19 0.55
N LEU A 376 -5.19 1.07 -0.33
CA LEU A 376 -5.38 2.51 -0.28
C LEU A 376 -5.65 3.10 -1.66
N GLY A 377 -4.79 2.82 -2.67
CA GLY A 377 -4.85 3.43 -3.99
C GLY A 377 -3.96 4.66 -4.14
N LEU A 378 -2.65 4.53 -3.84
CA LEU A 378 -1.70 5.65 -3.95
C LEU A 378 -1.68 6.27 -5.34
N VAL A 379 -1.83 5.47 -6.39
CA VAL A 379 -1.89 5.94 -7.79
C VAL A 379 -3.09 6.87 -8.06
N VAL A 380 -4.19 6.71 -7.28
CA VAL A 380 -5.35 7.62 -7.33
C VAL A 380 -4.97 8.98 -6.72
N LEU A 381 -4.26 8.98 -5.58
CA LEU A 381 -3.75 10.22 -4.97
C LEU A 381 -2.78 10.95 -5.90
N GLU A 382 -1.89 10.21 -6.58
CA GLU A 382 -0.92 10.73 -7.55
C GLU A 382 -1.65 11.35 -8.76
N ALA A 383 -2.68 10.68 -9.30
CA ALA A 383 -3.50 11.17 -10.41
C ALA A 383 -4.24 12.46 -10.02
N MET A 384 -4.95 12.46 -8.88
CA MET A 384 -5.66 13.63 -8.36
C MET A 384 -4.70 14.80 -8.09
N SER A 385 -3.52 14.51 -7.55
CA SER A 385 -2.46 15.50 -7.30
C SER A 385 -1.93 16.12 -8.59
N SER A 386 -1.89 15.34 -9.69
CA SER A 386 -1.52 15.81 -11.03
C SER A 386 -2.65 16.56 -11.74
N GLY A 387 -3.78 16.84 -11.07
CA GLY A 387 -4.94 17.50 -11.64
C GLY A 387 -5.70 16.65 -12.66
N LEU A 388 -5.53 15.32 -12.62
CA LEU A 388 -6.17 14.39 -13.54
C LEU A 388 -7.47 13.86 -12.91
N PRO A 389 -8.65 14.08 -13.53
CA PRO A 389 -9.91 13.49 -13.07
C PRO A 389 -9.83 11.98 -12.96
N VAL A 390 -10.38 11.42 -11.90
CA VAL A 390 -10.34 10.00 -11.61
C VAL A 390 -11.71 9.35 -11.78
N VAL A 391 -11.73 8.21 -12.48
CA VAL A 391 -12.86 7.27 -12.51
C VAL A 391 -12.36 5.95 -11.95
N ALA A 392 -12.90 5.50 -10.81
CA ALA A 392 -12.39 4.32 -10.12
C ALA A 392 -13.51 3.39 -9.64
N ALA A 393 -13.21 2.10 -9.53
CA ALA A 393 -14.11 1.14 -8.91
C ALA A 393 -14.30 1.46 -7.42
N ARG A 394 -15.54 1.41 -6.93
CA ARG A 394 -15.92 1.63 -5.53
C ARG A 394 -15.49 0.43 -4.67
N ALA A 395 -14.19 0.26 -4.47
CA ALA A 395 -13.64 -0.91 -3.81
C ALA A 395 -12.45 -0.59 -2.91
N GLY A 396 -12.28 -1.39 -1.87
CA GLY A 396 -11.15 -1.27 -0.93
C GLY A 396 -11.05 0.10 -0.29
N GLY A 397 -9.86 0.71 -0.35
CA GLY A 397 -9.58 2.04 0.22
C GLY A 397 -9.94 3.23 -0.68
N ILE A 398 -10.44 3.00 -1.90
CA ILE A 398 -10.78 4.10 -2.82
C ILE A 398 -11.88 5.02 -2.28
N PRO A 399 -12.97 4.51 -1.63
CA PRO A 399 -13.96 5.37 -0.99
C PRO A 399 -13.42 6.24 0.16
N ASP A 400 -12.26 5.89 0.74
CA ASP A 400 -11.60 6.76 1.73
C ASP A 400 -10.86 7.93 1.06
N ILE A 401 -10.54 7.82 -0.23
CA ILE A 401 -9.90 8.89 -1.03
C ILE A 401 -10.96 9.82 -1.60
N ILE A 402 -12.01 9.26 -2.21
CA ILE A 402 -13.14 9.97 -2.78
C ILE A 402 -14.39 9.57 -1.98
N PRO A 403 -14.62 10.19 -0.81
CA PRO A 403 -15.81 9.90 -0.01
C PRO A 403 -17.09 10.41 -0.70
N ALA A 404 -18.25 9.93 -0.27
CA ALA A 404 -19.53 10.22 -0.92
C ALA A 404 -19.80 11.73 -1.08
N GLU A 405 -19.32 12.56 -0.15
CA GLU A 405 -19.48 14.02 -0.20
C GLU A 405 -18.62 14.69 -1.27
N GLN A 406 -17.57 14.01 -1.72
CA GLN A 406 -16.62 14.49 -2.73
C GLN A 406 -16.87 13.85 -4.10
N GLU A 407 -17.72 12.84 -4.18
CA GLU A 407 -18.08 12.19 -5.43
C GLU A 407 -18.79 13.17 -6.39
N GLY A 408 -18.37 13.15 -7.65
CA GLY A 408 -18.81 14.15 -8.64
C GLY A 408 -18.12 15.52 -8.53
N LYS A 409 -17.30 15.75 -7.48
CA LYS A 409 -16.53 17.00 -7.28
C LYS A 409 -15.04 16.80 -7.51
N THR A 410 -14.46 15.76 -6.90
CA THR A 410 -13.01 15.48 -7.00
C THR A 410 -12.69 14.20 -7.76
N GLY A 411 -13.70 13.43 -8.14
CA GLY A 411 -13.62 12.19 -8.90
C GLY A 411 -14.94 11.46 -8.91
N TYR A 412 -14.97 10.35 -9.63
CA TYR A 412 -16.16 9.53 -9.80
C TYR A 412 -15.88 8.08 -9.40
N LEU A 413 -16.86 7.46 -8.74
CA LEU A 413 -16.79 6.05 -8.38
C LEU A 413 -17.91 5.28 -9.08
N TYR A 414 -17.58 4.09 -9.60
CA TYR A 414 -18.54 3.19 -10.22
C TYR A 414 -18.58 1.83 -9.52
N THR A 415 -19.64 1.09 -9.72
CA THR A 415 -19.85 -0.25 -9.18
C THR A 415 -18.84 -1.23 -9.79
N PRO A 416 -18.02 -1.95 -9.00
CA PRO A 416 -17.03 -2.88 -9.51
C PRO A 416 -17.62 -3.89 -10.52
N GLY A 417 -16.99 -4.02 -11.70
CA GLY A 417 -17.43 -4.93 -12.74
C GLY A 417 -18.60 -4.45 -13.60
N ASP A 418 -19.23 -3.33 -13.27
CA ASP A 418 -20.35 -2.76 -14.02
C ASP A 418 -19.84 -1.80 -15.10
N ILE A 419 -19.95 -2.24 -16.38
CA ILE A 419 -19.49 -1.46 -17.54
C ILE A 419 -20.39 -0.25 -17.77
N GLU A 420 -21.71 -0.40 -17.59
CA GLU A 420 -22.67 0.68 -17.85
C GLU A 420 -22.46 1.82 -16.85
N ASP A 421 -22.29 1.50 -15.56
CA ASP A 421 -22.00 2.49 -14.53
C ASP A 421 -20.62 3.16 -14.80
N CYS A 422 -19.59 2.37 -15.15
CA CYS A 422 -18.29 2.93 -15.53
C CYS A 422 -18.40 3.89 -16.73
N MET A 423 -19.13 3.53 -17.77
CA MET A 423 -19.34 4.38 -18.95
C MET A 423 -20.12 5.64 -18.61
N ALA A 424 -21.13 5.56 -17.75
CA ALA A 424 -21.91 6.72 -17.30
C ALA A 424 -21.02 7.77 -16.58
N GLN A 425 -20.01 7.31 -15.81
CA GLN A 425 -19.06 8.19 -15.13
C GLN A 425 -17.95 8.70 -16.07
N LEU A 426 -17.54 7.91 -17.04
CA LEU A 426 -16.41 8.19 -17.91
C LEU A 426 -16.76 9.12 -19.08
N MET A 427 -17.90 8.89 -19.75
CA MET A 427 -18.31 9.60 -20.96
C MET A 427 -18.39 11.13 -20.79
N PRO A 428 -18.99 11.67 -19.70
CA PRO A 428 -19.01 13.12 -19.51
C PRO A 428 -17.60 13.73 -19.47
N LEU A 429 -16.65 13.04 -18.81
CA LEU A 429 -15.27 13.52 -18.71
C LEU A 429 -14.52 13.46 -20.04
N LEU A 430 -14.83 12.51 -20.93
CA LEU A 430 -14.20 12.43 -22.25
C LEU A 430 -14.71 13.51 -23.21
N ASN A 431 -15.99 13.89 -23.10
CA ASN A 431 -16.66 14.78 -24.03
C ASN A 431 -16.62 16.26 -23.59
N ASP A 432 -16.55 16.54 -22.29
CA ASP A 432 -16.59 17.91 -21.75
C ASP A 432 -15.23 18.29 -21.13
N ARG A 433 -14.53 19.18 -21.82
CA ARG A 433 -13.23 19.68 -21.39
C ARG A 433 -13.33 20.56 -20.13
N GLU A 434 -14.35 21.40 -20.03
CA GLU A 434 -14.51 22.30 -18.88
C GLU A 434 -14.80 21.51 -17.61
N LEU A 435 -15.61 20.43 -17.75
CA LEU A 435 -15.86 19.50 -16.65
C LEU A 435 -14.56 18.84 -16.19
N ARG A 436 -13.72 18.35 -17.12
CA ARG A 436 -12.42 17.75 -16.79
C ARG A 436 -11.53 18.72 -16.02
N GLU A 437 -11.36 19.94 -16.53
CA GLU A 437 -10.50 20.96 -15.91
C GLU A 437 -11.02 21.34 -14.50
N ARG A 438 -12.32 21.47 -14.33
CA ARG A 438 -12.95 21.76 -13.04
C ARG A 438 -12.73 20.63 -12.03
N ILE A 439 -13.02 19.36 -12.40
CA ILE A 439 -12.84 18.22 -11.52
C ILE A 439 -11.36 18.03 -11.18
N GLY A 440 -10.47 18.13 -12.16
CA GLY A 440 -9.03 18.01 -11.97
C GLY A 440 -8.48 19.08 -11.01
N LYS A 441 -8.94 20.33 -11.13
CA LYS A 441 -8.57 21.41 -10.21
C LYS A 441 -9.02 21.11 -8.77
N LEU A 442 -10.29 20.74 -8.57
CA LEU A 442 -10.82 20.41 -7.25
C LEU A 442 -10.13 19.18 -6.64
N ALA A 443 -9.82 18.17 -7.47
CA ALA A 443 -9.05 17.00 -7.05
C ALA A 443 -7.66 17.41 -6.54
N ARG A 444 -6.98 18.29 -7.25
CA ARG A 444 -5.67 18.84 -6.86
C ARG A 444 -5.75 19.59 -5.53
N GLU A 445 -6.70 20.51 -5.39
CA GLU A 445 -6.92 21.30 -4.17
C GLU A 445 -7.20 20.41 -2.96
N GLU A 446 -7.91 19.28 -3.17
CA GLU A 446 -8.13 18.29 -2.11
C GLU A 446 -6.82 17.59 -1.73
N MET A 447 -5.99 17.21 -2.71
CA MET A 447 -4.74 16.49 -2.45
C MET A 447 -3.68 17.33 -1.76
N GLU A 448 -3.65 18.64 -1.98
CA GLU A 448 -2.74 19.56 -1.29
C GLU A 448 -2.92 19.58 0.23
N LYS A 449 -4.06 19.09 0.74
CA LYS A 449 -4.31 18.94 2.18
C LYS A 449 -3.61 17.73 2.80
N TYR A 450 -3.09 16.79 1.99
CA TYR A 450 -2.54 15.50 2.43
C TYR A 450 -1.02 15.43 2.25
N ASP A 451 -0.29 16.06 3.18
CA ASP A 451 1.15 16.07 3.21
C ASP A 451 1.73 14.85 3.95
N TRP A 452 2.81 14.28 3.40
CA TRP A 452 3.57 13.19 4.04
C TRP A 452 4.12 13.56 5.40
N LYS A 453 4.54 14.81 5.60
CA LYS A 453 5.09 15.30 6.86
C LYS A 453 4.01 15.31 7.96
N ALA A 454 2.82 15.80 7.65
CA ALA A 454 1.68 15.79 8.57
C ALA A 454 1.25 14.35 8.92
N ALA A 455 1.16 13.46 7.91
CA ALA A 455 0.85 12.05 8.11
C ALA A 455 1.88 11.35 9.00
N THR A 456 3.18 11.59 8.76
CA THR A 456 4.28 11.04 9.56
C THR A 456 4.28 11.59 10.97
N LYS A 457 4.05 12.91 11.16
CA LYS A 457 3.96 13.56 12.46
C LYS A 457 2.87 12.92 13.33
N LYS A 458 1.71 12.60 12.73
CA LYS A 458 0.64 11.91 13.45
C LYS A 458 1.06 10.52 13.91
N ILE A 459 1.70 9.72 13.06
CA ILE A 459 2.20 8.40 13.44
C ILE A 459 3.22 8.51 14.56
N ARG A 460 4.22 9.39 14.40
CA ARG A 460 5.30 9.59 15.34
C ARG A 460 4.80 10.03 16.71
N ASN A 461 3.94 11.04 16.75
CA ASN A 461 3.54 11.67 18.01
C ASN A 461 2.42 10.92 18.70
N GLU A 462 1.34 10.59 17.98
CA GLU A 462 0.15 10.01 18.58
C GLU A 462 0.21 8.47 18.61
N GLN A 463 0.49 7.87 17.46
CA GLN A 463 0.32 6.41 17.30
C GLN A 463 1.47 5.62 17.94
N TYR A 464 2.70 6.10 17.82
CA TYR A 464 3.84 5.49 18.53
C TYR A 464 3.74 5.65 20.03
N SER A 465 3.24 6.78 20.51
CA SER A 465 3.00 6.99 21.94
C SER A 465 1.89 6.09 22.46
N ALA A 466 0.82 5.91 21.70
CA ALA A 466 -0.22 4.94 22.03
C ALA A 466 0.34 3.50 22.09
N ALA A 467 1.20 3.11 21.15
CA ALA A 467 1.84 1.79 21.15
C ALA A 467 2.71 1.58 22.40
N ILE A 468 3.51 2.58 22.78
CA ILE A 468 4.34 2.54 23.98
C ILE A 468 3.45 2.45 25.24
N TRP A 469 2.33 3.17 25.27
CA TRP A 469 1.38 3.11 26.37
C TRP A 469 0.73 1.71 26.50
N PHE A 470 0.22 1.12 25.41
CA PHE A 470 -0.34 -0.23 25.40
C PHE A 470 0.70 -1.27 25.84
N TRP A 471 1.93 -1.16 25.37
CA TRP A 471 3.02 -2.03 25.77
C TRP A 471 3.31 -1.92 27.28
N ARG A 472 3.40 -0.70 27.84
CA ARG A 472 3.60 -0.47 29.28
C ARG A 472 2.45 -1.04 30.11
N LYS A 473 1.18 -0.79 29.68
CA LYS A 473 -0.02 -1.32 30.35
C LYS A 473 0.02 -2.84 30.40
N LYS A 474 0.29 -3.51 29.26
CA LYS A 474 0.40 -4.98 29.16
C LYS A 474 1.51 -5.52 30.07
N ARG A 475 2.68 -4.88 30.09
CA ARG A 475 3.80 -5.27 30.91
C ARG A 475 3.50 -5.10 32.42
N SER A 476 2.89 -4.01 32.82
CA SER A 476 2.49 -3.80 34.22
C SER A 476 1.48 -4.84 34.68
N GLN A 477 0.50 -5.18 33.88
CA GLN A 477 -0.48 -6.23 34.18
C GLN A 477 0.21 -7.59 34.36
N PHE A 478 1.17 -7.93 33.49
CA PHE A 478 1.94 -9.16 33.62
C PHE A 478 2.81 -9.21 34.87
N LEU A 479 3.36 -8.09 35.31
CA LEU A 479 4.24 -8.00 36.48
C LEU A 479 3.47 -7.88 37.80
N ARG A 480 2.18 -7.51 37.81
CA ARG A 480 1.35 -7.36 39.03
C ARG A 480 1.40 -8.58 39.97
N PRO A 481 1.25 -9.84 39.51
CA PRO A 481 1.32 -11.00 40.38
C PRO A 481 2.69 -11.14 41.06
N PHE A 482 3.77 -10.88 40.33
CA PHE A 482 5.14 -10.95 40.85
C PHE A 482 5.43 -9.82 41.82
N GLN A 483 4.93 -8.61 41.57
CA GLN A 483 5.04 -7.47 42.50
C GLN A 483 4.24 -7.72 43.77
N TRP A 484 3.06 -8.31 43.67
CA TRP A 484 2.26 -8.70 44.82
C TRP A 484 2.99 -9.77 45.64
N LEU A 485 3.56 -10.79 45.01
CA LEU A 485 4.33 -11.84 45.67
C LEU A 485 5.59 -11.25 46.33
N ALA A 486 6.33 -10.37 45.64
CA ALA A 486 7.52 -9.72 46.18
C ALA A 486 7.20 -8.86 47.44
N LYS A 487 6.09 -8.10 47.41
CA LYS A 487 5.64 -7.34 48.60
C LYS A 487 5.26 -8.23 49.78
N ARG A 488 4.78 -9.46 49.48
CA ARG A 488 4.41 -10.41 50.54
C ARG A 488 5.62 -11.12 51.15
N ILE A 489 6.68 -11.32 50.36
CA ILE A 489 7.92 -11.99 50.79
C ILE A 489 8.87 -10.96 51.44
N PHE A 490 8.89 -9.75 50.91
CA PHE A 490 9.74 -8.66 51.39
C PHE A 490 8.86 -7.45 51.77
N PRO A 491 8.18 -7.49 52.94
CA PRO A 491 7.42 -6.33 53.39
C PRO A 491 8.40 -5.18 53.61
N SER A 492 8.19 -4.06 52.91
CA SER A 492 8.95 -2.84 53.15
C SER A 492 8.72 -2.42 54.62
N PRO A 493 9.75 -2.05 55.40
CA PRO A 493 9.54 -1.45 56.70
C PRO A 493 8.73 -0.15 56.49
N GLU A 494 7.57 -0.05 57.12
CA GLU A 494 6.83 1.20 57.20
C GLU A 494 7.72 2.24 57.87
N LEU A 495 8.21 3.23 57.15
CA LEU A 495 8.76 4.43 57.69
C LEU A 495 7.59 5.23 58.33
N ASN A 496 7.35 4.96 59.58
CA ASN A 496 6.56 5.87 60.42
C ASN A 496 7.36 7.19 60.56
N LEU A 497 6.95 8.17 59.76
CA LEU A 497 7.23 9.58 59.98
C LEU A 497 5.93 10.35 60.07
#